data_db8010f93a0545dff949d4e6a181b505
#
_entry.id   db8010f93a0545dff949d4e6a181b505
#
_cell.length_a   1.000
_cell.length_b   1.000
_cell.length_c   1.000
_cell.angle_alpha   90.00
_cell.angle_beta   90.00
_cell.angle_gamma   90.00
#
_symmetry.space_group_name_H-M   'P 1'
#
loop_
_entity.id
_entity.type
_entity.pdbx_description
1 polymer ?
#
loop_
_entity_poly.entity_id
_entity_poly.type
_entity_poly.pdbx_seq_one_letter_code
_entity_poly.pdbx_strand_id
1 'polypeptide(L)'
;WELDVWGRIRAGESAAIADQQVALADFHGAQASLAAQVCKAWFAAIEAQQQVQLANATVAAFRATADDVRARFRRGVRPALDVHLAATNLANAEASLAQRQEQ
;
A
#
# COMPACT_ATOMS: atom_id res chain seq x y z
N TRP A 1 -42.94 45.00 -14.96
CA TRP A 1 -41.74 45.79 -14.64
C TRP A 1 -41.59 45.78 -13.11
N GLU A 2 -40.80 44.87 -12.59
CA GLU A 2 -40.36 44.95 -11.17
C GLU A 2 -39.09 45.78 -11.14
N LEU A 3 -39.20 46.99 -10.58
CA LEU A 3 -38.05 47.77 -10.22
C LEU A 3 -37.37 47.12 -9.03
N ASP A 4 -36.10 46.64 -9.22
CA ASP A 4 -35.32 45.99 -8.14
C ASP A 4 -34.81 47.04 -7.12
N VAL A 5 -35.77 47.67 -6.46
CA VAL A 5 -35.49 48.74 -5.47
C VAL A 5 -34.73 48.24 -4.25
N TRP A 6 -34.82 46.93 -3.97
CA TRP A 6 -34.20 46.29 -2.80
C TRP A 6 -33.03 45.35 -3.19
N GLY A 7 -32.61 45.30 -4.44
CA GLY A 7 -31.44 44.55 -4.88
C GLY A 7 -31.62 43.03 -4.88
N ARG A 8 -32.85 42.51 -4.78
CA ARG A 8 -33.13 41.08 -4.72
C ARG A 8 -32.70 40.32 -5.98
N ILE A 9 -32.95 40.90 -7.14
CA ILE A 9 -32.58 40.31 -8.43
C ILE A 9 -31.05 40.33 -8.57
N ARG A 10 -30.39 41.44 -8.23
CA ARG A 10 -28.95 41.55 -8.25
C ARG A 10 -28.24 40.63 -7.26
N ALA A 11 -28.80 40.42 -6.08
CA ALA A 11 -28.32 39.48 -5.10
C ALA A 11 -28.46 38.00 -5.58
N GLY A 12 -29.57 37.68 -6.27
CA GLY A 12 -29.78 36.37 -6.90
C GLY A 12 -28.78 36.08 -8.04
N GLU A 13 -28.49 37.08 -8.88
CA GLU A 13 -27.47 36.96 -9.93
C GLU A 13 -26.07 36.76 -9.35
N SER A 14 -25.71 37.52 -8.33
CA SER A 14 -24.43 37.36 -7.63
C SER A 14 -24.32 35.99 -6.95
N ALA A 15 -25.38 35.46 -6.40
CA ALA A 15 -25.41 34.13 -5.82
C ALA A 15 -25.21 33.05 -6.89
N ALA A 16 -25.85 33.15 -8.05
CA ALA A 16 -25.69 32.20 -9.15
C ALA A 16 -24.26 32.21 -9.71
N ILE A 17 -23.62 33.38 -9.81
CA ILE A 17 -22.21 33.48 -10.21
C ILE A 17 -21.30 32.82 -9.16
N ALA A 18 -21.56 33.03 -7.87
CA ALA A 18 -20.81 32.41 -6.78
C ALA A 18 -20.96 30.87 -6.81
N ASP A 19 -22.17 30.37 -7.04
CA ASP A 19 -22.43 28.93 -7.17
C ASP A 19 -21.68 28.30 -8.34
N GLN A 20 -21.60 29.01 -9.49
CA GLN A 20 -20.79 28.58 -10.62
C GLN A 20 -19.29 28.51 -10.26
N GLN A 21 -18.77 29.50 -9.52
CA GLN A 21 -17.38 29.50 -9.09
C GLN A 21 -17.09 28.35 -8.11
N VAL A 22 -18.01 28.05 -7.19
CA VAL A 22 -17.92 26.89 -6.29
C VAL A 22 -17.87 25.60 -7.09
N ALA A 23 -18.77 25.42 -8.06
CA ALA A 23 -18.79 24.20 -8.87
C ALA A 23 -17.48 24.00 -9.67
N LEU A 24 -16.87 25.07 -10.18
CA LEU A 24 -15.55 25.03 -10.82
C LEU A 24 -14.43 24.68 -9.84
N ALA A 25 -14.45 25.26 -8.64
CA ALA A 25 -13.48 24.96 -7.60
C ALA A 25 -13.58 23.49 -7.14
N ASP A 26 -14.79 22.99 -6.96
CA ASP A 26 -15.07 21.58 -6.62
C ASP A 26 -14.59 20.64 -7.71
N PHE A 27 -14.80 20.97 -8.97
CA PHE A 27 -14.30 20.18 -10.10
C PHE A 27 -12.76 20.09 -10.09
N HIS A 28 -12.05 21.20 -9.90
CA HIS A 28 -10.60 21.20 -9.78
C HIS A 28 -10.12 20.44 -8.54
N GLY A 29 -10.82 20.58 -7.43
CA GLY A 29 -10.56 19.82 -6.20
C GLY A 29 -10.71 18.30 -6.42
N ALA A 30 -11.78 17.89 -7.11
CA ALA A 30 -12.01 16.50 -7.47
C ALA A 30 -10.92 15.94 -8.41
N GLN A 31 -10.49 16.71 -9.41
CA GLN A 31 -9.38 16.33 -10.28
C GLN A 31 -8.07 16.13 -9.50
N ALA A 32 -7.73 17.06 -8.61
CA ALA A 32 -6.53 16.96 -7.79
C ALA A 32 -6.60 15.76 -6.84
N SER A 33 -7.76 15.53 -6.23
CA SER A 33 -7.99 14.36 -5.37
C SER A 33 -7.84 13.04 -6.13
N LEU A 34 -8.41 12.94 -7.32
CA LEU A 34 -8.28 11.76 -8.16
C LEU A 34 -6.83 11.51 -8.56
N ALA A 35 -6.10 12.53 -8.98
CA ALA A 35 -4.68 12.42 -9.30
C ALA A 35 -3.86 11.91 -8.10
N ALA A 36 -4.12 12.46 -6.91
CA ALA A 36 -3.47 12.02 -5.68
C ALA A 36 -3.79 10.55 -5.33
N GLN A 37 -5.04 10.10 -5.55
CA GLN A 37 -5.44 8.71 -5.33
C GLN A 37 -4.73 7.76 -6.30
N VAL A 38 -4.62 8.12 -7.56
CA VAL A 38 -3.89 7.33 -8.57
C VAL A 38 -2.41 7.21 -8.19
N CYS A 39 -1.78 8.31 -7.79
CA CYS A 39 -0.39 8.27 -7.32
C CYS A 39 -0.22 7.37 -6.09
N LYS A 40 -1.11 7.47 -5.11
CA LYS A 40 -1.07 6.60 -3.92
C LYS A 40 -1.23 5.12 -4.29
N ALA A 41 -2.17 4.79 -5.15
CA ALA A 41 -2.38 3.43 -5.61
C ALA A 41 -1.16 2.88 -6.37
N TRP A 42 -0.53 3.70 -7.19
CA TRP A 42 0.69 3.35 -7.90
C TRP A 42 1.85 3.03 -6.95
N PHE A 43 2.10 3.90 -5.98
CA PHE A 43 3.15 3.66 -4.99
C PHE A 43 2.86 2.45 -4.10
N ALA A 44 1.61 2.23 -3.71
CA ALA A 44 1.21 1.05 -2.96
C ALA A 44 1.47 -0.24 -3.74
N ALA A 45 1.21 -0.25 -5.05
CA ALA A 45 1.50 -1.41 -5.90
C ALA A 45 3.01 -1.69 -6.01
N ILE A 46 3.83 -0.64 -6.16
CA ILE A 46 5.30 -0.78 -6.17
C ILE A 46 5.79 -1.31 -4.82
N GLU A 47 5.29 -0.77 -3.73
CA GLU A 47 5.64 -1.22 -2.37
C GLU A 47 5.30 -2.71 -2.18
N ALA A 48 4.10 -3.13 -2.54
CA ALA A 48 3.68 -4.52 -2.45
C ALA A 48 4.61 -5.44 -3.25
N GLN A 49 4.98 -5.05 -4.47
CA GLN A 49 5.90 -5.82 -5.30
C GLN A 49 7.29 -5.94 -4.65
N GLN A 50 7.82 -4.85 -4.09
CA GLN A 50 9.11 -4.88 -3.41
C GLN A 50 9.07 -5.73 -2.13
N GLN A 51 7.97 -5.70 -1.41
CA GLN A 51 7.78 -6.54 -0.22
C GLN A 51 7.75 -8.03 -0.55
N VAL A 52 7.14 -8.43 -1.67
CA VAL A 52 7.18 -9.81 -2.15
C VAL A 52 8.61 -10.22 -2.55
N GLN A 53 9.34 -9.34 -3.23
CA GLN A 53 10.76 -9.60 -3.57
C GLN A 53 11.63 -9.79 -2.33
N LEU A 54 11.45 -8.92 -1.31
CA LEU A 54 12.18 -9.04 -0.04
C LEU A 54 11.81 -10.33 0.69
N ALA A 55 10.53 -10.69 0.72
CA ALA A 55 10.08 -11.93 1.35
C ALA A 55 10.66 -13.17 0.64
N ASN A 56 10.74 -13.17 -0.68
CA ASN A 56 11.40 -14.25 -1.45
C ASN A 56 12.89 -14.36 -1.10
N ALA A 57 13.61 -13.23 -1.02
CA ALA A 57 15.01 -13.22 -0.62
C ALA A 57 15.21 -13.74 0.81
N THR A 58 14.29 -13.38 1.71
CA THR A 58 14.28 -13.85 3.10
C THR A 58 14.08 -15.36 3.19
N VAL A 59 13.11 -15.91 2.45
CA VAL A 59 12.90 -17.36 2.38
C VAL A 59 14.14 -18.07 1.84
N ALA A 60 14.76 -17.54 0.80
CA ALA A 60 15.99 -18.12 0.24
C ALA A 60 17.14 -18.16 1.27
N ALA A 61 17.31 -17.08 2.05
CA ALA A 61 18.31 -17.01 3.11
C ALA A 61 18.06 -18.02 4.24
N PHE A 62 16.82 -18.12 4.71
CA PHE A 62 16.47 -19.11 5.75
C PHE A 62 16.59 -20.54 5.24
N ARG A 63 16.29 -20.80 3.97
CA ARG A 63 16.47 -22.13 3.35
C ARG A 63 17.93 -22.51 3.32
N ALA A 64 18.81 -21.62 2.88
CA ALA A 64 20.27 -21.87 2.88
C ALA A 64 20.77 -22.12 4.32
N THR A 65 20.30 -21.36 5.30
CA THR A 65 20.63 -21.56 6.72
C THR A 65 20.17 -22.92 7.22
N ALA A 66 18.94 -23.32 6.92
CA ALA A 66 18.38 -24.60 7.33
C ALA A 66 19.17 -25.77 6.72
N ASP A 67 19.59 -25.66 5.47
CA ASP A 67 20.40 -26.67 4.79
C ASP A 67 21.81 -26.78 5.38
N ASP A 68 22.47 -25.66 5.70
CA ASP A 68 23.77 -25.65 6.37
C ASP A 68 23.68 -26.29 7.78
N VAL A 69 22.68 -25.89 8.58
CA VAL A 69 22.45 -26.47 9.92
C VAL A 69 22.20 -27.97 9.84
N ARG A 70 21.39 -28.46 8.89
CA ARG A 70 21.17 -29.89 8.65
C ARG A 70 22.45 -30.62 8.25
N ALA A 71 23.28 -30.01 7.40
CA ALA A 71 24.57 -30.57 7.01
C ALA A 71 25.54 -30.67 8.19
N ARG A 72 25.58 -29.67 9.07
CA ARG A 72 26.40 -29.70 10.31
C ARG A 72 25.88 -30.68 11.34
N PHE A 73 24.55 -30.84 11.47
CA PHE A 73 23.96 -31.84 12.32
C PHE A 73 24.35 -33.27 11.88
N ARG A 74 24.26 -33.57 10.57
CA ARG A 74 24.69 -34.87 10.04
C ARG A 74 26.15 -35.19 10.30
N ARG A 75 27.00 -34.16 10.45
CA ARG A 75 28.41 -34.30 10.82
C ARG A 75 28.66 -34.34 12.33
N GLY A 76 27.60 -34.28 13.14
CA GLY A 76 27.71 -34.28 14.61
C GLY A 76 28.17 -32.97 15.24
N VAL A 77 28.20 -31.85 14.46
CA VAL A 77 28.72 -30.56 14.91
C VAL A 77 27.64 -29.68 15.57
N ARG A 78 26.36 -29.95 15.27
CA ARG A 78 25.23 -29.19 15.79
C ARG A 78 24.17 -30.09 16.41
N PRO A 79 23.49 -29.63 17.48
CA PRO A 79 22.41 -30.38 18.13
C PRO A 79 21.12 -30.40 17.25
N ALA A 80 20.26 -31.38 17.49
CA ALA A 80 18.97 -31.51 16.81
C ALA A 80 18.06 -30.30 17.02
N LEU A 81 18.17 -29.64 18.17
CA LEU A 81 17.41 -28.41 18.48
C LEU A 81 17.64 -27.31 17.42
N ASP A 82 18.89 -27.11 16.99
CA ASP A 82 19.22 -26.11 15.96
C ASP A 82 18.53 -26.41 14.64
N VAL A 83 18.40 -27.70 14.28
CA VAL A 83 17.68 -28.14 13.06
C VAL A 83 16.20 -27.79 13.16
N HIS A 84 15.57 -28.03 14.32
CA HIS A 84 14.17 -27.67 14.53
C HIS A 84 13.95 -26.15 14.50
N LEU A 85 14.82 -25.37 15.12
CA LEU A 85 14.74 -23.90 15.09
C LEU A 85 14.90 -23.35 13.68
N ALA A 86 15.86 -23.85 12.91
CA ALA A 86 16.07 -23.43 11.54
C ALA A 86 14.87 -23.81 10.64
N ALA A 87 14.28 -24.99 10.83
CA ALA A 87 13.08 -25.42 10.10
C ALA A 87 11.86 -24.55 10.45
N THR A 88 11.67 -24.21 11.73
CA THR A 88 10.57 -23.33 12.16
C THR A 88 10.72 -21.92 11.58
N ASN A 89 11.94 -21.37 11.59
CA ASN A 89 12.20 -20.05 11.00
C ASN A 89 11.92 -20.04 9.49
N LEU A 90 12.30 -21.09 8.77
CA LEU A 90 11.98 -21.23 7.34
C LEU A 90 10.47 -21.30 7.13
N ALA A 91 9.75 -22.13 7.88
CA ALA A 91 8.29 -22.25 7.77
C ALA A 91 7.57 -20.92 8.04
N ASN A 92 8.02 -20.15 9.04
CA ASN A 92 7.48 -18.83 9.33
C ASN A 92 7.74 -17.83 8.18
N ALA A 93 8.92 -17.88 7.58
CA ALA A 93 9.23 -17.01 6.43
C ALA A 93 8.38 -17.39 5.20
N GLU A 94 8.17 -18.69 4.94
CA GLU A 94 7.31 -19.17 3.86
C GLU A 94 5.84 -18.77 4.08
N ALA A 95 5.33 -18.87 5.30
CA ALA A 95 3.99 -18.41 5.66
C ALA A 95 3.83 -16.89 5.46
N SER A 96 4.84 -16.10 5.86
CA SER A 96 4.85 -14.66 5.64
C SER A 96 4.86 -14.29 4.15
N LEU A 97 5.59 -15.03 3.33
CA LEU A 97 5.61 -14.84 1.87
C LEU A 97 4.21 -15.10 1.27
N ALA A 98 3.56 -16.22 1.65
CA ALA A 98 2.23 -16.56 1.18
C ALA A 98 1.21 -15.44 1.51
N GLN A 99 1.24 -14.92 2.73
CA GLN A 99 0.40 -13.80 3.15
C GLN A 99 0.58 -12.53 2.29
N ARG A 100 1.83 -12.23 1.89
CA ARG A 100 2.13 -11.04 1.06
C ARG A 100 1.75 -11.22 -0.41
N GLN A 101 1.61 -12.45 -0.88
CA GLN A 101 1.16 -12.76 -2.25
C GLN A 101 -0.37 -12.70 -2.40
N GLU A 102 -1.11 -12.77 -1.29
CA GLU A 102 -2.57 -12.69 -1.27
C GLU A 102 -3.10 -11.25 -1.12
N GLN A 103 -2.25 -10.26 -0.83
CA GLN A 103 -2.59 -8.84 -0.69
C GLN A 103 -2.46 -8.07 -2.00
#